data_ddfdf625e1b84fb81ab6072a20c504c6
#
_entry.id   ddfdf625e1b84fb81ab6072a20c504c6
#
_cell.length_a   1.000
_cell.length_b   1.000
_cell.length_c   1.000
_cell.angle_alpha   90.00
_cell.angle_beta   90.00
_cell.angle_gamma   90.00
#
_symmetry.space_group_name_H-M   'P 1'
#
loop_
_entity.id
_entity.type
_entity.pdbx_description
1 polymer ?
#
loop_
_entity_poly.entity_id
_entity_poly.type
_entity_poly.pdbx_seq_one_letter_code
_entity_poly.pdbx_strand_id
1 'polypeptide(L)'
;MKINGVYGAHAGAKREELLDDGEAEGPELEQQVARAGQEGLIDAIADLTGVEVDHFAQVGLLGFVLLTDAVGGVDVCLNAPVNEPLSGANFPAGEQTLDGTQALSFVRQRHDLPRGDLDRIVRQQAYMASLVQRILSAGTLTNPSKLRDLSNAAERSVTLDRGWDVVRFAQQMSGLGGGNVTFTTIPVTSVNGIGDYGESIITVDPPQVHRFMETVVEPQDEAQDDGTGEDSVASESAGTAEGFENYSLYVLNAGAGTGQAGAVGDYLTDEGMNVADVSNAMDGVYWESQIVTADPADPAANQLAERLGNVPVTANANVEPGSLIVVIAADYAGPAMLSPEEREEVPSEAPVGTPGEDFGAAETGPEITAGGNGPRCVN
;
A
#
# COMPACT_ATOMS: atom_id res chain seq x y z
N MET A 1 -8.39 -15.30 13.28
CA MET A 1 -8.01 -16.11 12.07
C MET A 1 -7.58 -15.18 10.95
N LYS A 2 -6.60 -15.56 10.11
CA LYS A 2 -6.22 -14.78 8.93
C LYS A 2 -7.35 -14.72 7.90
N ILE A 3 -7.56 -13.56 7.27
CA ILE A 3 -8.60 -13.41 6.24
C ILE A 3 -8.41 -14.37 5.05
N ASN A 4 -7.16 -14.65 4.68
CA ASN A 4 -6.87 -15.62 3.61
C ASN A 4 -7.17 -17.08 3.97
N GLY A 5 -7.41 -17.39 5.24
CA GLY A 5 -7.82 -18.71 5.72
C GLY A 5 -9.33 -18.89 5.83
N VAL A 6 -10.10 -17.79 5.78
CA VAL A 6 -11.56 -17.82 6.00
C VAL A 6 -12.28 -18.68 4.98
N TYR A 7 -11.99 -18.49 3.70
CA TYR A 7 -12.55 -19.31 2.62
C TYR A 7 -12.34 -20.81 2.88
N GLY A 8 -11.10 -21.21 3.17
CA GLY A 8 -10.75 -22.62 3.41
C GLY A 8 -11.43 -23.19 4.65
N ALA A 9 -11.58 -22.41 5.71
CA ALA A 9 -12.26 -22.85 6.93
C ALA A 9 -13.77 -23.11 6.72
N HIS A 10 -14.47 -22.16 6.07
CA HIS A 10 -15.89 -22.31 5.77
C HIS A 10 -16.15 -23.43 4.74
N ALA A 11 -15.34 -23.50 3.69
CA ALA A 11 -15.42 -24.59 2.72
C ALA A 11 -15.17 -25.96 3.35
N GLY A 12 -14.17 -26.08 4.23
CA GLY A 12 -13.86 -27.32 4.95
C GLY A 12 -14.98 -27.76 5.88
N ALA A 13 -15.51 -26.83 6.69
CA ALA A 13 -16.63 -27.11 7.58
C ALA A 13 -17.89 -27.58 6.82
N LYS A 14 -18.19 -26.91 5.69
CA LYS A 14 -19.34 -27.33 4.86
C LYS A 14 -19.14 -28.67 4.21
N ARG A 15 -17.93 -29.01 3.80
CA ARG A 15 -17.61 -30.35 3.26
C ARG A 15 -17.84 -31.43 4.31
N GLU A 16 -17.37 -31.23 5.52
CA GLU A 16 -17.55 -32.18 6.64
C GLU A 16 -19.03 -32.37 6.93
N GLU A 17 -19.81 -31.29 7.06
CA GLU A 17 -21.27 -31.34 7.26
C GLU A 17 -21.97 -32.18 6.19
N LEU A 18 -21.71 -31.92 4.89
CA LEU A 18 -22.36 -32.58 3.78
C LEU A 18 -22.03 -34.10 3.72
N LEU A 19 -20.77 -34.44 4.01
CA LEU A 19 -20.33 -35.83 4.06
C LEU A 19 -20.95 -36.59 5.24
N ASP A 20 -21.08 -35.94 6.40
CA ASP A 20 -21.74 -36.53 7.59
C ASP A 20 -23.25 -36.75 7.36
N ASP A 21 -23.88 -35.85 6.59
CA ASP A 21 -25.27 -35.97 6.15
C ASP A 21 -25.46 -37.05 5.07
N GLY A 22 -24.38 -37.68 4.61
CA GLY A 22 -24.38 -38.77 3.65
C GLY A 22 -24.44 -38.36 2.19
N GLU A 23 -24.13 -37.10 1.87
CA GLU A 23 -23.99 -36.68 0.48
C GLU A 23 -22.77 -37.35 -0.18
N ALA A 24 -22.91 -37.72 -1.44
CA ALA A 24 -21.85 -38.36 -2.20
C ALA A 24 -20.87 -37.29 -2.74
N GLU A 25 -19.56 -37.61 -2.74
CA GLU A 25 -18.58 -36.79 -3.42
C GLU A 25 -18.92 -36.59 -4.90
N GLY A 26 -18.91 -35.36 -5.36
CA GLY A 26 -19.26 -35.03 -6.74
C GLY A 26 -19.35 -33.53 -6.99
N PRO A 27 -19.65 -33.15 -8.24
CA PRO A 27 -19.68 -31.71 -8.62
C PRO A 27 -20.69 -30.89 -7.82
N GLU A 28 -21.78 -31.45 -7.36
CA GLU A 28 -22.80 -30.76 -6.57
C GLU A 28 -22.28 -30.43 -5.17
N LEU A 29 -21.64 -31.37 -4.50
CA LEU A 29 -20.99 -31.17 -3.21
C LEU A 29 -19.91 -30.08 -3.34
N GLU A 30 -19.05 -30.17 -4.37
CA GLU A 30 -18.00 -29.18 -4.59
C GLU A 30 -18.54 -27.76 -4.82
N GLN A 31 -19.70 -27.63 -5.50
CA GLN A 31 -20.35 -26.32 -5.67
C GLN A 31 -20.87 -25.74 -4.36
N GLN A 32 -21.48 -26.59 -3.49
CA GLN A 32 -21.95 -26.15 -2.18
C GLN A 32 -20.78 -25.73 -1.27
N VAL A 33 -19.71 -26.53 -1.27
CA VAL A 33 -18.48 -26.25 -0.53
C VAL A 33 -17.84 -24.94 -0.98
N ALA A 34 -17.70 -24.72 -2.31
CA ALA A 34 -17.14 -23.51 -2.84
C ALA A 34 -17.98 -22.27 -2.47
N ARG A 35 -19.31 -22.41 -2.54
CA ARG A 35 -20.23 -21.33 -2.14
C ARG A 35 -20.08 -20.96 -0.68
N ALA A 36 -20.03 -21.94 0.23
CA ALA A 36 -19.84 -21.66 1.66
C ALA A 36 -18.52 -20.95 1.93
N GLY A 37 -17.44 -21.31 1.22
CA GLY A 37 -16.17 -20.59 1.30
C GLY A 37 -16.27 -19.15 0.80
N GLN A 38 -16.97 -18.90 -0.29
CA GLN A 38 -17.19 -17.57 -0.85
C GLN A 38 -18.02 -16.70 0.10
N GLU A 39 -19.16 -17.21 0.57
CA GLU A 39 -20.04 -16.51 1.52
C GLU A 39 -19.27 -16.14 2.81
N GLY A 40 -18.55 -17.09 3.40
CA GLY A 40 -17.76 -16.81 4.60
C GLY A 40 -16.67 -15.76 4.39
N LEU A 41 -16.05 -15.70 3.21
CA LEU A 41 -15.06 -14.66 2.91
C LEU A 41 -15.72 -13.28 2.69
N ILE A 42 -16.88 -13.24 2.03
CA ILE A 42 -17.68 -12.02 1.83
C ILE A 42 -18.09 -11.45 3.18
N ASP A 43 -18.65 -12.26 4.06
CA ASP A 43 -19.07 -11.86 5.40
C ASP A 43 -17.87 -11.31 6.20
N ALA A 44 -16.72 -11.98 6.14
CA ALA A 44 -15.52 -11.51 6.84
C ALA A 44 -14.97 -10.20 6.30
N ILE A 45 -15.10 -9.92 5.00
CA ILE A 45 -14.72 -8.64 4.40
C ILE A 45 -15.71 -7.56 4.81
N ALA A 46 -17.02 -7.84 4.77
CA ALA A 46 -18.04 -6.90 5.20
C ALA A 46 -17.89 -6.53 6.70
N ASP A 47 -17.65 -7.53 7.56
CA ASP A 47 -17.38 -7.32 8.98
C ASP A 47 -16.12 -6.48 9.23
N LEU A 48 -15.06 -6.71 8.44
CA LEU A 48 -13.80 -5.97 8.57
C LEU A 48 -13.90 -4.54 8.10
N THR A 49 -14.63 -4.30 7.02
CA THR A 49 -14.67 -2.98 6.34
C THR A 49 -15.89 -2.14 6.73
N GLY A 50 -16.94 -2.76 7.25
CA GLY A 50 -18.24 -2.11 7.46
C GLY A 50 -19.01 -1.87 6.16
N VAL A 51 -18.56 -2.40 5.02
CA VAL A 51 -19.15 -2.19 3.69
C VAL A 51 -19.78 -3.48 3.18
N GLU A 52 -21.03 -3.42 2.73
CA GLU A 52 -21.70 -4.56 2.08
C GLU A 52 -21.06 -4.85 0.71
N VAL A 53 -20.87 -6.13 0.39
CA VAL A 53 -20.32 -6.59 -0.88
C VAL A 53 -21.45 -6.94 -1.84
N ASP A 54 -21.72 -6.11 -2.84
CA ASP A 54 -22.75 -6.35 -3.85
C ASP A 54 -22.40 -7.46 -4.82
N HIS A 55 -21.12 -7.51 -5.24
CA HIS A 55 -20.63 -8.43 -6.25
C HIS A 55 -19.22 -8.94 -5.94
N PHE A 56 -18.92 -10.14 -6.38
CA PHE A 56 -17.57 -10.68 -6.29
C PHE A 56 -17.09 -11.30 -7.60
N ALA A 57 -15.78 -11.27 -7.79
CA ALA A 57 -15.09 -11.99 -8.84
C ALA A 57 -13.92 -12.79 -8.24
N GLN A 58 -13.88 -14.08 -8.50
CA GLN A 58 -12.80 -14.96 -8.09
C GLN A 58 -11.98 -15.37 -9.30
N VAL A 59 -10.67 -15.09 -9.27
CA VAL A 59 -9.73 -15.37 -10.36
C VAL A 59 -8.69 -16.38 -9.86
N GLY A 60 -8.61 -17.52 -10.55
CA GLY A 60 -7.53 -18.50 -10.29
C GLY A 60 -6.21 -18.07 -10.92
N LEU A 61 -5.08 -18.69 -10.50
CA LEU A 61 -3.74 -18.34 -10.99
C LEU A 61 -3.61 -18.45 -12.52
N LEU A 62 -4.20 -19.50 -13.13
CA LEU A 62 -4.23 -19.62 -14.58
C LEU A 62 -5.04 -18.51 -15.22
N GLY A 63 -6.17 -18.15 -14.60
CA GLY A 63 -7.00 -17.06 -15.06
C GLY A 63 -6.29 -15.72 -15.06
N PHE A 64 -5.51 -15.45 -14.02
CA PHE A 64 -4.66 -14.27 -13.94
C PHE A 64 -3.69 -14.19 -15.12
N VAL A 65 -3.00 -15.29 -15.44
CA VAL A 65 -2.09 -15.38 -16.60
C VAL A 65 -2.84 -15.09 -17.90
N LEU A 66 -3.96 -15.77 -18.13
CA LEU A 66 -4.73 -15.63 -19.35
C LEU A 66 -5.32 -14.24 -19.55
N LEU A 67 -5.78 -13.58 -18.48
CA LEU A 67 -6.29 -12.20 -18.52
C LEU A 67 -5.18 -11.21 -18.86
N THR A 68 -4.00 -11.37 -18.26
CA THR A 68 -2.82 -10.55 -18.55
C THR A 68 -2.41 -10.66 -20.01
N ASP A 69 -2.34 -11.89 -20.54
CA ASP A 69 -1.97 -12.13 -21.94
C ASP A 69 -3.04 -11.59 -22.91
N ALA A 70 -4.32 -11.71 -22.58
CA ALA A 70 -5.42 -11.22 -23.41
C ALA A 70 -5.41 -9.71 -23.62
N VAL A 71 -4.95 -8.92 -22.62
CA VAL A 71 -4.77 -7.47 -22.76
C VAL A 71 -3.47 -7.10 -23.46
N GLY A 72 -2.60 -8.07 -23.73
CA GLY A 72 -1.31 -7.90 -24.40
C GLY A 72 -0.17 -7.52 -23.44
N GLY A 73 -0.24 -7.98 -22.20
CA GLY A 73 0.72 -7.70 -21.15
C GLY A 73 0.37 -6.45 -20.32
N VAL A 74 1.03 -6.30 -19.19
CA VAL A 74 0.82 -5.19 -18.24
C VAL A 74 2.15 -4.48 -17.97
N ASP A 75 2.14 -3.16 -18.07
CA ASP A 75 3.33 -2.34 -17.86
C ASP A 75 3.57 -2.13 -16.36
N VAL A 76 4.79 -2.34 -15.91
CA VAL A 76 5.23 -2.13 -14.53
C VAL A 76 6.57 -1.40 -14.50
N CYS A 77 6.89 -0.78 -13.37
CA CYS A 77 8.20 -0.15 -13.13
C CYS A 77 8.80 -0.64 -11.82
N LEU A 78 10.09 -1.01 -11.84
CA LEU A 78 10.84 -1.41 -10.66
C LEU A 78 11.94 -0.41 -10.32
N ASN A 79 12.07 -0.06 -9.04
CA ASN A 79 13.13 0.82 -8.53
C ASN A 79 14.51 0.18 -8.68
N ALA A 80 14.60 -1.14 -8.47
CA ALA A 80 15.84 -1.92 -8.52
C ALA A 80 15.65 -3.23 -9.30
N PRO A 81 16.72 -3.85 -9.82
CA PRO A 81 16.62 -5.16 -10.45
C PRO A 81 16.28 -6.23 -9.42
N VAL A 82 15.51 -7.22 -9.83
CA VAL A 82 15.03 -8.33 -9.00
C VAL A 82 15.53 -9.64 -9.55
N ASN A 83 16.05 -10.53 -8.68
CA ASN A 83 16.36 -11.92 -9.01
C ASN A 83 15.98 -12.81 -7.80
N GLU A 84 14.71 -13.23 -7.74
CA GLU A 84 14.18 -14.02 -6.64
C GLU A 84 13.64 -15.38 -7.17
N PRO A 85 14.39 -16.46 -6.98
CA PRO A 85 14.08 -17.76 -7.57
C PRO A 85 12.81 -18.43 -7.04
N LEU A 86 12.37 -18.15 -5.80
CA LEU A 86 11.21 -18.82 -5.18
C LEU A 86 9.88 -18.43 -5.83
N SER A 87 9.74 -17.17 -6.25
CA SER A 87 8.60 -16.71 -7.06
C SER A 87 8.84 -16.86 -8.55
N GLY A 88 10.09 -17.02 -8.96
CA GLY A 88 10.53 -16.98 -10.36
C GLY A 88 10.70 -15.56 -10.90
N ALA A 89 10.73 -14.55 -10.02
CA ALA A 89 10.91 -13.16 -10.40
C ALA A 89 12.36 -12.90 -10.84
N ASN A 90 12.54 -12.45 -12.07
CA ASN A 90 13.82 -12.02 -12.64
C ASN A 90 13.58 -10.87 -13.60
N PHE A 91 13.75 -9.64 -13.10
CA PHE A 91 13.38 -8.42 -13.78
C PHE A 91 14.50 -7.39 -13.72
N PRO A 92 14.77 -6.63 -14.79
CA PRO A 92 15.60 -5.43 -14.70
C PRO A 92 14.89 -4.31 -13.93
N ALA A 93 15.63 -3.32 -13.47
CA ALA A 93 15.07 -2.07 -12.99
C ALA A 93 14.43 -1.27 -14.15
N GLY A 94 13.50 -0.37 -13.82
CA GLY A 94 12.82 0.51 -14.75
C GLY A 94 11.53 -0.07 -15.32
N GLU A 95 10.99 0.63 -16.32
CA GLU A 95 9.74 0.28 -16.98
C GLU A 95 9.88 -0.96 -17.88
N GLN A 96 8.89 -1.84 -17.82
CA GLN A 96 8.84 -3.05 -18.63
C GLN A 96 7.41 -3.57 -18.75
N THR A 97 7.10 -4.28 -19.83
CA THR A 97 5.82 -4.95 -20.04
C THR A 97 5.96 -6.42 -19.66
N LEU A 98 5.13 -6.89 -18.75
CA LEU A 98 5.11 -8.28 -18.30
C LEU A 98 4.02 -9.08 -19.01
N ASP A 99 4.38 -10.28 -19.50
CA ASP A 99 3.39 -11.30 -19.88
C ASP A 99 2.72 -11.91 -18.62
N GLY A 100 1.72 -12.78 -18.82
CA GLY A 100 0.95 -13.34 -17.71
C GLY A 100 1.80 -14.14 -16.72
N THR A 101 2.79 -14.88 -17.16
CA THR A 101 3.67 -15.68 -16.31
C THR A 101 4.62 -14.78 -15.52
N GLN A 102 5.19 -13.78 -16.18
CA GLN A 102 6.05 -12.78 -15.55
C GLN A 102 5.27 -11.95 -14.52
N ALA A 103 4.07 -11.49 -14.89
CA ALA A 103 3.18 -10.76 -13.98
C ALA A 103 2.82 -11.59 -12.74
N LEU A 104 2.55 -12.89 -12.89
CA LEU A 104 2.29 -13.78 -11.76
C LEU A 104 3.50 -13.89 -10.83
N SER A 105 4.71 -13.97 -11.37
CA SER A 105 5.95 -13.97 -10.58
C SER A 105 6.13 -12.63 -9.85
N PHE A 106 5.87 -11.51 -10.52
CA PHE A 106 5.97 -10.17 -9.97
C PHE A 106 5.05 -9.94 -8.76
N VAL A 107 3.76 -10.32 -8.84
CA VAL A 107 2.77 -10.10 -7.77
C VAL A 107 2.89 -11.12 -6.62
N ARG A 108 3.65 -12.21 -6.80
CA ARG A 108 3.83 -13.27 -5.80
C ARG A 108 5.10 -13.15 -4.99
N GLN A 109 6.06 -12.35 -5.41
CA GLN A 109 7.32 -12.20 -4.69
C GLN A 109 7.07 -11.72 -3.26
N ARG A 110 7.77 -12.35 -2.30
CA ARG A 110 7.78 -12.00 -0.86
C ARG A 110 9.18 -11.81 -0.31
N HIS A 111 10.10 -12.66 -0.79
CA HIS A 111 11.49 -12.60 -0.35
C HIS A 111 12.22 -11.46 -1.04
N ASP A 112 13.22 -10.92 -0.35
CA ASP A 112 14.04 -9.79 -0.81
C ASP A 112 13.23 -8.49 -1.08
N LEU A 113 12.08 -8.35 -0.42
CA LEU A 113 11.33 -7.10 -0.37
C LEU A 113 11.59 -6.41 0.98
N PRO A 114 11.99 -5.14 1.00
CA PRO A 114 12.34 -4.42 2.24
C PRO A 114 11.27 -4.53 3.32
N ARG A 115 9.99 -4.41 2.95
CA ARG A 115 8.85 -4.50 3.87
C ARG A 115 8.00 -5.76 3.69
N GLY A 116 8.57 -6.81 3.10
CA GLY A 116 7.92 -8.11 2.97
C GLY A 116 6.53 -8.05 2.33
N ASP A 117 5.49 -8.35 3.12
CA ASP A 117 4.11 -8.43 2.64
C ASP A 117 3.52 -7.08 2.24
N LEU A 118 3.95 -5.96 2.84
CA LEU A 118 3.51 -4.63 2.43
C LEU A 118 4.00 -4.25 1.03
N ASP A 119 5.26 -4.50 0.72
CA ASP A 119 5.78 -4.25 -0.63
C ASP A 119 5.13 -5.16 -1.66
N ARG A 120 4.78 -6.40 -1.29
CA ARG A 120 3.98 -7.26 -2.16
C ARG A 120 2.60 -6.66 -2.43
N ILE A 121 1.94 -6.07 -1.43
CA ILE A 121 0.65 -5.38 -1.61
C ILE A 121 0.82 -4.21 -2.59
N VAL A 122 1.86 -3.40 -2.42
CA VAL A 122 2.16 -2.27 -3.33
C VAL A 122 2.41 -2.75 -4.77
N ARG A 123 3.13 -3.87 -4.97
CA ARG A 123 3.28 -4.48 -6.30
C ARG A 123 1.96 -4.95 -6.89
N GLN A 124 1.11 -5.55 -6.08
CA GLN A 124 -0.23 -5.97 -6.51
C GLN A 124 -1.09 -4.77 -6.92
N GLN A 125 -1.04 -3.68 -6.15
CA GLN A 125 -1.74 -2.44 -6.49
C GLN A 125 -1.19 -1.80 -7.77
N ALA A 126 0.13 -1.73 -7.94
CA ALA A 126 0.77 -1.20 -9.15
C ALA A 126 0.38 -2.03 -10.39
N TYR A 127 0.39 -3.36 -10.27
CA TYR A 127 -0.08 -4.25 -11.31
C TYR A 127 -1.56 -4.02 -11.64
N MET A 128 -2.43 -3.95 -10.62
CA MET A 128 -3.88 -3.74 -10.81
C MET A 128 -4.18 -2.38 -11.45
N ALA A 129 -3.50 -1.31 -11.04
CA ALA A 129 -3.63 0.02 -11.63
C ALA A 129 -3.28 -0.01 -13.13
N SER A 130 -2.16 -0.65 -13.48
CA SER A 130 -1.73 -0.80 -14.87
C SER A 130 -2.67 -1.72 -15.69
N LEU A 131 -3.18 -2.80 -15.09
CA LEU A 131 -4.15 -3.68 -15.73
C LEU A 131 -5.47 -2.93 -16.04
N VAL A 132 -6.00 -2.18 -15.08
CA VAL A 132 -7.21 -1.36 -15.27
C VAL A 132 -6.99 -0.34 -16.37
N GLN A 133 -5.87 0.38 -16.36
CA GLN A 133 -5.51 1.33 -17.41
C GLN A 133 -5.43 0.64 -18.78
N ARG A 134 -4.84 -0.54 -18.85
CA ARG A 134 -4.71 -1.32 -20.10
C ARG A 134 -6.08 -1.77 -20.62
N ILE A 135 -6.96 -2.26 -19.76
CA ILE A 135 -8.33 -2.67 -20.13
C ILE A 135 -9.14 -1.47 -20.61
N LEU A 136 -9.10 -0.35 -19.88
CA LEU A 136 -9.87 0.86 -20.20
C LEU A 136 -9.25 1.69 -21.34
N SER A 137 -8.05 1.31 -21.83
CA SER A 137 -7.41 2.02 -22.94
C SER A 137 -8.23 1.91 -24.23
N ALA A 138 -8.22 2.99 -25.03
CA ALA A 138 -8.85 2.98 -26.36
C ALA A 138 -8.30 1.84 -27.23
N GLY A 139 -7.03 1.47 -27.09
CA GLY A 139 -6.41 0.37 -27.84
C GLY A 139 -6.96 -1.02 -27.49
N THR A 140 -7.63 -1.18 -26.34
CA THR A 140 -8.33 -2.43 -25.97
C THR A 140 -9.82 -2.33 -26.30
N LEU A 141 -10.49 -1.26 -25.87
CA LEU A 141 -11.95 -1.11 -26.02
C LEU A 141 -12.41 -0.98 -27.48
N THR A 142 -11.59 -0.43 -28.36
CA THR A 142 -11.92 -0.30 -29.80
C THR A 142 -11.47 -1.48 -30.65
N ASN A 143 -10.75 -2.46 -30.08
CA ASN A 143 -10.23 -3.61 -30.82
C ASN A 143 -11.10 -4.86 -30.60
N PRO A 144 -11.92 -5.29 -31.60
CA PRO A 144 -12.81 -6.43 -31.44
C PRO A 144 -12.10 -7.77 -31.15
N SER A 145 -10.85 -7.92 -31.61
CA SER A 145 -10.05 -9.12 -31.33
C SER A 145 -9.68 -9.17 -29.85
N LYS A 146 -9.11 -8.08 -29.31
CA LYS A 146 -8.72 -8.01 -27.91
C LYS A 146 -9.93 -8.18 -26.95
N LEU A 147 -11.07 -7.57 -27.30
CA LEU A 147 -12.31 -7.76 -26.53
C LEU A 147 -12.78 -9.21 -26.52
N ARG A 148 -12.68 -9.91 -27.66
CA ARG A 148 -13.02 -11.32 -27.75
C ARG A 148 -12.05 -12.18 -26.94
N ASP A 149 -10.74 -11.91 -27.03
CA ASP A 149 -9.72 -12.64 -26.28
C ASP A 149 -9.90 -12.43 -24.77
N LEU A 150 -10.20 -11.21 -24.34
CA LEU A 150 -10.51 -10.88 -22.93
C LEU A 150 -11.79 -11.58 -22.45
N SER A 151 -12.87 -11.59 -23.26
CA SER A 151 -14.10 -12.31 -22.94
C SER A 151 -13.85 -13.81 -22.79
N ASN A 152 -13.14 -14.41 -23.74
CA ASN A 152 -12.80 -15.84 -23.69
C ASN A 152 -11.91 -16.18 -22.48
N ALA A 153 -10.97 -15.31 -22.13
CA ALA A 153 -10.13 -15.48 -20.94
C ALA A 153 -10.96 -15.37 -19.66
N ALA A 154 -11.86 -14.39 -19.56
CA ALA A 154 -12.75 -14.19 -18.42
C ALA A 154 -13.70 -15.40 -18.23
N GLU A 155 -14.39 -15.85 -19.28
CA GLU A 155 -15.32 -16.99 -19.22
C GLU A 155 -14.66 -18.29 -18.72
N ARG A 156 -13.37 -18.46 -19.00
CA ARG A 156 -12.62 -19.68 -18.65
C ARG A 156 -11.96 -19.63 -17.28
N SER A 157 -11.90 -18.45 -16.68
CA SER A 157 -10.94 -18.18 -15.61
C SER A 157 -11.47 -17.40 -14.45
N VAL A 158 -12.64 -16.79 -14.59
CA VAL A 158 -13.25 -15.94 -13.57
C VAL A 158 -14.57 -16.57 -13.12
N THR A 159 -14.72 -16.78 -11.83
CA THR A 159 -16.00 -17.11 -11.22
C THR A 159 -16.64 -15.84 -10.71
N LEU A 160 -17.85 -15.56 -11.20
CA LEU A 160 -18.63 -14.38 -10.83
C LEU A 160 -19.83 -14.82 -9.99
N ASP A 161 -20.35 -13.92 -9.17
CA ASP A 161 -21.63 -14.10 -8.52
C ASP A 161 -22.78 -14.15 -9.54
N ARG A 162 -23.91 -14.74 -9.11
CA ARG A 162 -25.08 -14.89 -9.97
C ARG A 162 -25.78 -13.54 -10.15
N GLY A 163 -25.99 -13.15 -11.41
CA GLY A 163 -26.78 -11.96 -11.77
C GLY A 163 -25.97 -10.69 -11.97
N TRP A 164 -24.63 -10.75 -11.85
CA TRP A 164 -23.79 -9.59 -12.15
C TRP A 164 -23.74 -9.32 -13.65
N ASP A 165 -24.25 -8.17 -14.07
CA ASP A 165 -24.11 -7.68 -15.45
C ASP A 165 -22.76 -6.99 -15.63
N VAL A 166 -21.74 -7.79 -15.93
CA VAL A 166 -20.36 -7.31 -16.12
C VAL A 166 -20.24 -6.31 -17.26
N VAL A 167 -21.11 -6.41 -18.28
CA VAL A 167 -21.10 -5.47 -19.43
C VAL A 167 -21.60 -4.10 -18.95
N ARG A 168 -22.66 -4.06 -18.17
CA ARG A 168 -23.17 -2.83 -17.58
C ARG A 168 -22.16 -2.22 -16.60
N PHE A 169 -21.54 -3.04 -15.78
CA PHE A 169 -20.47 -2.61 -14.87
C PHE A 169 -19.28 -2.01 -15.64
N ALA A 170 -18.80 -2.68 -16.69
CA ALA A 170 -17.72 -2.15 -17.54
C ALA A 170 -18.11 -0.81 -18.22
N GLN A 171 -19.37 -0.64 -18.60
CA GLN A 171 -19.88 0.62 -19.17
C GLN A 171 -19.89 1.74 -18.11
N GLN A 172 -20.28 1.46 -16.87
CA GLN A 172 -20.19 2.41 -15.76
C GLN A 172 -18.75 2.81 -15.49
N MET A 173 -17.85 1.82 -15.41
CA MET A 173 -16.41 2.06 -15.21
C MET A 173 -15.77 2.84 -16.36
N SER A 174 -16.23 2.68 -17.60
CA SER A 174 -15.69 3.42 -18.75
C SER A 174 -15.93 4.92 -18.67
N GLY A 175 -17.00 5.35 -17.97
CA GLY A 175 -17.31 6.75 -17.70
C GLY A 175 -16.37 7.41 -16.66
N LEU A 176 -15.70 6.61 -15.84
CA LEU A 176 -14.78 7.13 -14.83
C LEU A 176 -13.42 7.55 -15.41
N GLY A 177 -13.12 7.19 -16.68
CA GLY A 177 -11.80 7.41 -17.28
C GLY A 177 -10.67 6.72 -16.48
N GLY A 178 -9.65 6.20 -17.14
CA GLY A 178 -8.58 5.43 -16.45
C GLY A 178 -7.78 6.19 -15.37
N GLY A 179 -8.03 7.48 -15.16
CA GLY A 179 -7.35 8.31 -14.15
C GLY A 179 -8.06 8.41 -12.81
N ASN A 180 -9.25 7.81 -12.66
CA ASN A 180 -10.07 7.97 -11.44
C ASN A 180 -10.18 6.69 -10.61
N VAL A 181 -9.31 5.70 -10.84
CA VAL A 181 -9.25 4.48 -10.04
C VAL A 181 -7.99 4.53 -9.19
N THR A 182 -8.16 4.64 -7.89
CA THR A 182 -7.07 4.68 -6.91
C THR A 182 -7.07 3.41 -6.08
N PHE A 183 -5.89 2.84 -5.88
CA PHE A 183 -5.66 1.69 -5.02
C PHE A 183 -4.98 2.18 -3.75
N THR A 184 -5.58 1.88 -2.62
CA THR A 184 -5.04 2.19 -1.30
C THR A 184 -5.10 0.97 -0.39
N THR A 185 -4.31 0.95 0.66
CA THR A 185 -4.30 -0.12 1.65
C THR A 185 -5.01 0.34 2.92
N ILE A 186 -5.84 -0.51 3.50
CA ILE A 186 -6.48 -0.24 4.79
C ILE A 186 -5.42 -0.01 5.88
N PRO A 187 -5.72 0.78 6.92
CA PRO A 187 -4.81 0.99 8.04
C PRO A 187 -4.40 -0.33 8.70
N VAL A 188 -3.13 -0.47 9.01
CA VAL A 188 -2.59 -1.65 9.71
C VAL A 188 -2.00 -1.22 11.06
N THR A 189 -2.11 -2.07 12.08
CA THR A 189 -1.59 -1.79 13.42
C THR A 189 -0.23 -2.43 13.66
N SER A 190 0.12 -3.49 12.91
CA SER A 190 1.45 -4.09 12.95
C SER A 190 1.68 -4.98 11.73
N VAL A 191 2.91 -5.00 11.23
CA VAL A 191 3.39 -5.93 10.19
C VAL A 191 4.09 -7.15 10.77
N ASN A 192 4.39 -7.13 12.07
CA ASN A 192 5.13 -8.17 12.80
C ASN A 192 4.24 -8.91 13.80
N GLY A 193 2.94 -8.93 13.59
CA GLY A 193 2.00 -9.67 14.43
C GLY A 193 2.25 -11.18 14.36
N ILE A 194 1.93 -11.88 15.45
CA ILE A 194 2.02 -13.34 15.54
C ILE A 194 0.59 -13.88 15.67
N GLY A 195 0.21 -14.78 14.78
CA GLY A 195 -1.08 -15.45 14.82
C GLY A 195 -1.13 -16.59 15.84
N ASP A 196 -2.33 -17.18 15.98
CA ASP A 196 -2.63 -18.21 16.99
C ASP A 196 -1.76 -19.47 16.88
N TYR A 197 -1.18 -19.71 15.72
CA TYR A 197 -0.31 -20.87 15.42
C TYR A 197 1.16 -20.48 15.25
N GLY A 198 1.54 -19.26 15.67
CA GLY A 198 2.92 -18.76 15.57
C GLY A 198 3.31 -18.24 14.18
N GLU A 199 2.37 -18.13 13.26
CA GLU A 199 2.59 -17.57 11.93
C GLU A 199 2.65 -16.06 11.93
N SER A 200 3.46 -15.46 11.06
CA SER A 200 3.49 -14.02 10.85
C SER A 200 2.17 -13.52 10.25
N ILE A 201 1.63 -12.46 10.82
CA ILE A 201 0.41 -11.79 10.38
C ILE A 201 0.59 -10.27 10.34
N ILE A 202 -0.18 -9.64 9.47
CA ILE A 202 -0.46 -8.20 9.54
C ILE A 202 -1.72 -8.04 10.41
N THR A 203 -1.66 -7.18 11.40
CA THR A 203 -2.80 -6.90 12.28
C THR A 203 -3.48 -5.59 11.89
N VAL A 204 -4.77 -5.50 12.13
CA VAL A 204 -5.61 -4.33 11.88
C VAL A 204 -6.53 -4.09 13.08
N ASP A 205 -6.99 -2.86 13.23
CA ASP A 205 -8.05 -2.48 14.18
C ASP A 205 -9.37 -2.27 13.40
N PRO A 206 -10.38 -3.15 13.50
CA PRO A 206 -11.62 -3.02 12.75
C PRO A 206 -12.30 -1.66 12.89
N PRO A 207 -12.43 -1.05 14.09
CA PRO A 207 -12.94 0.31 14.21
C PRO A 207 -12.16 1.37 13.41
N GLN A 208 -10.83 1.24 13.32
CA GLN A 208 -10.01 2.13 12.50
C GLN A 208 -10.25 1.91 11.00
N VAL A 209 -10.36 0.63 10.59
CA VAL A 209 -10.70 0.29 9.21
C VAL A 209 -12.07 0.82 8.81
N HIS A 210 -13.08 0.72 9.68
CA HIS A 210 -14.42 1.27 9.42
C HIS A 210 -14.38 2.78 9.19
N ARG A 211 -13.71 3.54 10.08
CA ARG A 211 -13.54 4.99 9.91
C ARG A 211 -12.83 5.34 8.60
N PHE A 212 -11.79 4.59 8.27
CA PHE A 212 -11.09 4.77 6.99
C PHE A 212 -12.03 4.53 5.80
N MET A 213 -12.82 3.44 5.82
CA MET A 213 -13.76 3.13 4.75
C MET A 213 -14.86 4.20 4.62
N GLU A 214 -15.33 4.78 5.72
CA GLU A 214 -16.26 5.92 5.71
C GLU A 214 -15.67 7.10 4.90
N THR A 215 -14.40 7.44 5.11
CA THR A 215 -13.74 8.53 4.35
C THR A 215 -13.55 8.23 2.87
N VAL A 216 -13.44 6.95 2.49
CA VAL A 216 -13.27 6.53 1.10
C VAL A 216 -14.60 6.45 0.36
N VAL A 217 -15.68 6.05 1.06
CA VAL A 217 -17.03 5.83 0.47
C VAL A 217 -17.85 7.11 0.46
N GLU A 218 -17.67 8.01 1.42
CA GLU A 218 -18.37 9.29 1.40
C GLU A 218 -17.94 10.13 0.18
N PRO A 219 -18.88 10.73 -0.58
CA PRO A 219 -18.51 11.67 -1.62
C PRO A 219 -17.70 12.80 -0.97
N GLN A 220 -16.48 13.00 -1.38
CA GLN A 220 -15.79 14.24 -1.09
C GLN A 220 -16.58 15.33 -1.83
N ASP A 221 -17.41 16.08 -1.11
CA ASP A 221 -17.91 17.35 -1.60
C ASP A 221 -16.65 18.14 -1.98
N GLU A 222 -16.54 18.43 -3.29
CA GLU A 222 -15.48 19.27 -3.81
C GLU A 222 -15.46 20.54 -2.95
N ALA A 223 -14.50 20.63 -2.05
CA ALA A 223 -14.22 21.85 -1.34
C ALA A 223 -13.95 22.88 -2.42
N GLN A 224 -14.92 23.77 -2.63
CA GLN A 224 -14.79 24.91 -3.52
C GLN A 224 -13.49 25.60 -3.13
N ASP A 225 -12.52 25.53 -4.03
CA ASP A 225 -11.35 26.39 -4.06
C ASP A 225 -11.85 27.83 -4.24
N ASP A 226 -12.15 28.50 -3.13
CA ASP A 226 -12.42 29.93 -3.12
C ASP A 226 -11.07 30.64 -3.05
N GLY A 227 -10.47 30.72 -4.25
CA GLY A 227 -9.23 31.44 -4.48
C GLY A 227 -9.39 32.92 -4.16
N THR A 228 -8.87 33.33 -3.03
CA THR A 228 -8.41 34.71 -2.85
C THR A 228 -6.95 34.67 -2.44
N GLY A 229 -6.11 34.86 -3.45
CA GLY A 229 -4.70 35.14 -3.23
C GLY A 229 -4.52 36.45 -2.46
N GLU A 230 -3.58 36.42 -1.53
CA GLU A 230 -2.80 37.60 -1.21
C GLU A 230 -1.33 37.17 -1.09
N ASP A 231 -0.56 37.69 -2.06
CA ASP A 231 0.88 37.79 -2.03
C ASP A 231 1.36 38.38 -0.70
N SER A 232 2.22 37.67 -0.01
CA SER A 232 3.19 38.33 0.83
C SER A 232 4.55 37.68 0.69
N VAL A 233 5.39 38.47 0.09
CA VAL A 233 6.80 38.29 -0.26
C VAL A 233 7.63 38.05 0.98
N ALA A 234 8.55 37.11 0.82
CA ALA A 234 9.68 36.76 1.66
C ALA A 234 10.26 37.83 2.56
N SER A 235 10.64 37.44 3.74
CA SER A 235 11.83 37.97 4.38
C SER A 235 12.54 36.88 5.13
N GLU A 236 13.76 36.56 4.67
CA GLU A 236 14.72 35.80 5.42
C GLU A 236 14.90 36.41 6.82
N SER A 237 14.70 35.61 7.85
CA SER A 237 15.46 35.80 9.08
C SER A 237 15.61 34.44 9.74
N ALA A 238 16.84 34.02 9.94
CA ALA A 238 17.24 32.96 10.83
C ALA A 238 16.53 33.15 12.18
N GLY A 239 15.46 32.46 12.43
CA GLY A 239 14.68 32.45 13.66
C GLY A 239 14.99 31.19 14.42
N THR A 240 15.63 31.36 15.59
CA THR A 240 15.62 30.47 16.74
C THR A 240 14.29 29.74 16.89
N ALA A 241 14.33 28.54 17.46
CA ALA A 241 13.26 27.54 17.62
C ALA A 241 11.97 28.01 18.32
N GLU A 242 11.44 29.16 18.00
CA GLU A 242 10.13 29.62 18.49
C GLU A 242 9.05 28.62 18.07
N GLY A 243 8.41 28.02 19.06
CA GLY A 243 7.31 27.06 18.88
C GLY A 243 7.67 25.59 19.15
N PHE A 244 8.96 25.28 19.36
CA PHE A 244 9.40 23.90 19.64
C PHE A 244 9.89 23.65 21.08
N GLU A 245 9.76 24.63 21.99
CA GLU A 245 10.31 24.56 23.35
C GLU A 245 9.72 23.40 24.20
N ASN A 246 8.55 22.93 23.82
CA ASN A 246 7.84 21.85 24.53
C ASN A 246 7.79 20.54 23.73
N TYR A 247 8.56 20.44 22.65
CA TYR A 247 8.56 19.24 21.80
C TYR A 247 9.88 18.47 21.96
N SER A 248 9.74 17.14 21.96
CA SER A 248 10.86 16.21 21.82
C SER A 248 10.83 15.58 20.43
N LEU A 249 11.93 15.71 19.70
CA LEU A 249 12.05 15.21 18.34
C LEU A 249 12.80 13.87 18.36
N TYR A 250 12.28 12.89 17.65
CA TYR A 250 12.90 11.59 17.45
C TYR A 250 13.16 11.42 15.94
N VAL A 251 14.42 11.27 15.55
CA VAL A 251 14.80 11.20 14.12
C VAL A 251 15.11 9.74 13.76
N LEU A 252 14.32 9.19 12.83
CA LEU A 252 14.42 7.80 12.42
C LEU A 252 14.92 7.67 10.98
N ASN A 253 15.95 6.85 10.75
CA ASN A 253 16.39 6.49 9.41
C ASN A 253 15.56 5.31 8.89
N ALA A 254 14.76 5.56 7.88
CA ALA A 254 13.90 4.58 7.21
C ALA A 254 14.39 4.26 5.78
N GLY A 255 15.71 4.13 5.59
CA GLY A 255 16.30 3.78 4.30
C GLY A 255 16.93 4.93 3.52
N ALA A 256 17.13 6.09 4.12
CA ALA A 256 17.79 7.24 3.48
C ALA A 256 19.33 7.06 3.29
N GLY A 257 19.85 5.93 3.70
CA GLY A 257 21.29 5.65 3.70
C GLY A 257 21.96 5.98 5.03
N THR A 258 23.16 5.42 5.20
CA THR A 258 23.92 5.51 6.46
C THR A 258 24.24 6.98 6.80
N GLY A 259 23.98 7.36 8.06
CA GLY A 259 24.28 8.69 8.59
C GLY A 259 23.30 9.81 8.26
N GLN A 260 22.34 9.60 7.35
CA GLN A 260 21.41 10.65 6.92
C GLN A 260 20.52 11.16 8.06
N ALA A 261 19.98 10.28 8.89
CA ALA A 261 19.18 10.69 10.06
C ALA A 261 20.05 11.45 11.09
N GLY A 262 21.31 11.04 11.26
CA GLY A 262 22.27 11.77 12.10
C GLY A 262 22.48 13.20 11.62
N ALA A 263 22.76 13.37 10.33
CA ALA A 263 22.95 14.72 9.75
C ALA A 263 21.70 15.61 9.90
N VAL A 264 20.51 15.05 9.76
CA VAL A 264 19.25 15.78 10.01
C VAL A 264 19.08 16.08 11.50
N GLY A 265 19.40 15.14 12.38
CA GLY A 265 19.37 15.34 13.84
C GLY A 265 20.30 16.47 14.29
N ASP A 266 21.53 16.51 13.77
CA ASP A 266 22.49 17.58 14.01
C ASP A 266 21.96 18.93 13.50
N TYR A 267 21.41 18.96 12.29
CA TYR A 267 20.79 20.16 11.72
C TYR A 267 19.66 20.71 12.60
N LEU A 268 18.75 19.83 13.07
CA LEU A 268 17.65 20.23 13.95
C LEU A 268 18.15 20.72 15.32
N THR A 269 19.22 20.11 15.83
CA THR A 269 19.87 20.52 17.08
C THR A 269 20.53 21.90 16.94
N ASP A 270 21.20 22.13 15.81
CA ASP A 270 21.83 23.44 15.48
C ASP A 270 20.78 24.56 15.32
N GLU A 271 19.58 24.21 14.82
CA GLU A 271 18.41 25.09 14.77
C GLU A 271 17.78 25.34 16.16
N GLY A 272 18.30 24.71 17.23
CA GLY A 272 17.86 24.90 18.61
C GLY A 272 16.67 24.05 19.03
N MET A 273 16.37 22.97 18.30
CA MET A 273 15.31 22.03 18.66
C MET A 273 15.84 20.92 19.59
N ASN A 274 14.95 20.38 20.42
CA ASN A 274 15.30 19.29 21.32
C ASN A 274 15.20 17.94 20.61
N VAL A 275 16.30 17.46 20.05
CA VAL A 275 16.40 16.11 19.48
C VAL A 275 16.69 15.13 20.60
N ALA A 276 15.68 14.32 20.95
CA ALA A 276 15.72 13.37 22.05
C ALA A 276 16.47 12.07 21.68
N ASP A 277 16.32 11.62 20.45
CA ASP A 277 16.97 10.41 19.94
C ASP A 277 17.16 10.46 18.41
N VAL A 278 18.20 9.74 17.94
CA VAL A 278 18.46 9.50 16.52
C VAL A 278 18.79 8.03 16.35
N SER A 279 17.93 7.30 15.63
CA SER A 279 18.04 5.85 15.48
C SER A 279 17.64 5.38 14.09
N ASN A 280 17.66 4.08 13.86
CA ASN A 280 17.07 3.49 12.65
C ASN A 280 15.64 3.07 12.94
N ALA A 281 14.74 3.34 12.02
CA ALA A 281 13.40 2.77 12.03
C ALA A 281 13.47 1.24 11.90
N MET A 282 12.47 0.55 12.43
CA MET A 282 12.31 -0.88 12.16
C MET A 282 11.99 -1.09 10.68
N ASP A 283 12.58 -2.15 10.12
CA ASP A 283 12.36 -2.50 8.71
C ASP A 283 10.87 -2.68 8.41
N GLY A 284 10.40 -1.98 7.39
CA GLY A 284 9.03 -2.09 6.90
C GLY A 284 7.98 -1.26 7.63
N VAL A 285 8.37 -0.38 8.55
CA VAL A 285 7.45 0.53 9.23
C VAL A 285 7.16 1.77 8.41
N TYR A 286 8.19 2.41 7.87
CA TYR A 286 8.02 3.65 7.11
C TYR A 286 8.50 3.51 5.65
N TRP A 287 7.78 4.18 4.76
CA TRP A 287 8.00 4.12 3.32
C TRP A 287 8.59 5.39 2.74
N GLU A 288 8.19 6.53 3.27
CA GLU A 288 8.56 7.86 2.79
C GLU A 288 8.92 8.77 3.95
N SER A 289 9.66 9.83 3.64
CA SER A 289 10.05 10.84 4.62
C SER A 289 8.84 11.64 5.08
N GLN A 290 8.64 11.75 6.40
CA GLN A 290 7.44 12.36 6.97
C GLN A 290 7.64 12.81 8.41
N ILE A 291 6.70 13.59 8.91
CA ILE A 291 6.56 13.89 10.34
C ILE A 291 5.37 13.09 10.88
N VAL A 292 5.61 12.25 11.90
CA VAL A 292 4.54 11.52 12.57
C VAL A 292 4.24 12.18 13.91
N THR A 293 2.96 12.46 14.17
CA THR A 293 2.48 13.16 15.36
C THR A 293 1.11 12.63 15.80
N ALA A 294 0.72 12.90 17.03
CA ALA A 294 -0.63 12.54 17.52
C ALA A 294 -1.75 13.33 16.81
N ASP A 295 -1.49 14.59 16.46
CA ASP A 295 -2.44 15.48 15.78
C ASP A 295 -1.80 16.05 14.49
N PRO A 296 -2.27 15.66 13.29
CA PRO A 296 -1.72 16.17 12.04
C PRO A 296 -2.00 17.67 11.81
N ALA A 297 -2.90 18.27 12.56
CA ALA A 297 -3.14 19.71 12.54
C ALA A 297 -2.19 20.49 13.47
N ASP A 298 -1.27 19.81 14.17
CA ASP A 298 -0.29 20.43 15.07
C ASP A 298 0.57 21.46 14.31
N PRO A 299 0.56 22.73 14.71
CA PRO A 299 1.32 23.79 14.02
C PRO A 299 2.83 23.53 14.01
N ALA A 300 3.40 22.94 15.07
CA ALA A 300 4.82 22.62 15.13
C ALA A 300 5.18 21.50 14.16
N ALA A 301 4.35 20.46 14.06
CA ALA A 301 4.55 19.38 13.10
C ALA A 301 4.54 19.92 11.65
N ASN A 302 3.56 20.77 11.32
CA ASN A 302 3.46 21.38 9.99
C ASN A 302 4.64 22.31 9.68
N GLN A 303 5.06 23.14 10.65
CA GLN A 303 6.22 24.00 10.50
C GLN A 303 7.52 23.19 10.32
N LEU A 304 7.66 22.07 11.04
CA LEU A 304 8.80 21.16 10.89
C LEU A 304 8.81 20.49 9.51
N ALA A 305 7.66 20.07 9.05
CA ALA A 305 7.49 19.48 7.73
C ALA A 305 7.90 20.43 6.60
N GLU A 306 7.50 21.71 6.69
CA GLU A 306 7.94 22.75 5.74
C GLU A 306 9.45 22.95 5.76
N ARG A 307 10.06 22.99 6.95
CA ARG A 307 11.52 23.13 7.10
C ARG A 307 12.31 21.96 6.52
N LEU A 308 11.74 20.76 6.55
CA LEU A 308 12.37 19.54 6.05
C LEU A 308 12.04 19.23 4.57
N GLY A 309 11.56 20.24 3.82
CA GLY A 309 11.31 20.10 2.37
C GLY A 309 9.88 19.75 2.01
N ASN A 310 8.92 20.16 2.82
CA ASN A 310 7.48 19.86 2.67
C ASN A 310 7.18 18.35 2.71
N VAL A 311 7.78 17.65 3.65
CA VAL A 311 7.43 16.24 3.89
C VAL A 311 6.01 16.16 4.45
N PRO A 312 5.24 15.08 4.17
CA PRO A 312 3.89 14.93 4.71
C PRO A 312 3.87 14.86 6.24
N VAL A 313 2.75 15.27 6.83
CA VAL A 313 2.46 15.11 8.27
C VAL A 313 1.42 14.02 8.43
N THR A 314 1.77 12.98 9.18
CA THR A 314 0.93 11.78 9.37
C THR A 314 0.49 11.64 10.83
N ALA A 315 -0.78 11.27 11.03
CA ALA A 315 -1.33 11.03 12.35
C ALA A 315 -0.98 9.65 12.89
N ASN A 316 -0.52 9.58 14.14
CA ASN A 316 -0.42 8.35 14.88
C ASN A 316 -0.83 8.58 16.34
N ALA A 317 -1.97 8.02 16.74
CA ALA A 317 -2.54 8.20 18.06
C ALA A 317 -1.67 7.61 19.20
N ASN A 318 -0.65 6.81 18.88
CA ASN A 318 0.29 6.26 19.85
C ASN A 318 1.46 7.21 20.15
N VAL A 319 1.64 8.27 19.37
CA VAL A 319 2.65 9.30 19.64
C VAL A 319 2.21 10.14 20.82
N GLU A 320 3.07 10.30 21.81
CA GLU A 320 2.77 11.12 22.99
C GLU A 320 2.63 12.61 22.59
N PRO A 321 1.65 13.34 23.17
CA PRO A 321 1.54 14.78 22.95
C PRO A 321 2.86 15.50 23.29
N GLY A 322 3.34 16.36 22.40
CA GLY A 322 4.63 17.01 22.54
C GLY A 322 5.82 16.20 21.99
N SER A 323 5.57 15.06 21.36
CA SER A 323 6.56 14.31 20.60
C SER A 323 6.32 14.44 19.11
N LEU A 324 7.40 14.62 18.33
CA LEU A 324 7.39 14.62 16.86
C LEU A 324 8.40 13.61 16.36
N ILE A 325 7.96 12.69 15.51
CA ILE A 325 8.83 11.69 14.92
C ILE A 325 9.20 12.15 13.52
N VAL A 326 10.46 12.36 13.28
CA VAL A 326 11.04 12.79 12.00
C VAL A 326 11.54 11.55 11.27
N VAL A 327 10.82 11.09 10.29
CA VAL A 327 11.18 9.92 9.49
C VAL A 327 11.94 10.38 8.25
N ILE A 328 13.12 9.84 8.03
CA ILE A 328 13.98 10.12 6.88
C ILE A 328 14.13 8.84 6.06
N ALA A 329 13.48 8.79 4.91
CA ALA A 329 13.49 7.65 4.00
C ALA A 329 14.32 7.92 2.72
N ALA A 330 14.32 7.00 1.79
CA ALA A 330 15.14 7.08 0.57
C ALA A 330 14.74 8.25 -0.37
N ASP A 331 13.55 8.78 -0.22
CA ASP A 331 13.00 9.91 -0.98
C ASP A 331 13.38 11.28 -0.40
N TYR A 332 14.08 11.32 0.74
CA TYR A 332 14.42 12.57 1.41
C TYR A 332 15.25 13.50 0.51
N ALA A 333 14.78 14.72 0.35
CA ALA A 333 15.41 15.78 -0.46
C ALA A 333 15.49 17.14 0.29
N GLY A 334 15.39 17.10 1.62
CA GLY A 334 15.39 18.28 2.48
C GLY A 334 16.80 18.75 2.89
N PRO A 335 16.89 19.66 3.89
CA PRO A 335 18.14 20.14 4.46
C PRO A 335 19.03 19.02 5.01
N ALA A 336 20.34 19.28 5.12
CA ALA A 336 21.34 18.33 5.63
C ALA A 336 21.40 16.99 4.87
N MET A 337 21.01 17.00 3.59
CA MET A 337 21.15 15.82 2.74
C MET A 337 22.63 15.55 2.46
N LEU A 338 23.10 14.36 2.86
CA LEU A 338 24.47 13.92 2.63
C LEU A 338 24.70 13.56 1.15
N SER A 339 25.85 13.96 0.61
CA SER A 339 26.30 13.48 -0.70
C SER A 339 26.71 11.99 -0.64
N PRO A 340 26.77 11.29 -1.78
CA PRO A 340 27.23 9.88 -1.81
C PRO A 340 28.61 9.66 -1.17
N GLU A 341 29.53 10.62 -1.32
CA GLU A 341 30.88 10.56 -0.77
C GLU A 341 30.85 10.69 0.76
N GLU A 342 30.04 11.59 1.32
CA GLU A 342 29.89 11.78 2.77
C GLU A 342 29.25 10.56 3.44
N ARG A 343 28.37 9.83 2.73
CA ARG A 343 27.74 8.58 3.25
C ARG A 343 28.73 7.43 3.40
N GLU A 344 29.79 7.37 2.57
CA GLU A 344 30.84 6.34 2.69
C GLU A 344 31.75 6.55 3.90
N GLU A 345 31.85 7.76 4.43
CA GLU A 345 32.69 8.10 5.59
C GLU A 345 32.01 7.80 6.95
N VAL A 346 30.70 7.57 6.97
CA VAL A 346 29.96 7.31 8.21
C VAL A 346 30.12 5.83 8.60
N PRO A 347 30.48 5.52 9.87
CA PRO A 347 30.56 4.14 10.34
C PRO A 347 29.23 3.40 10.17
N SER A 348 29.30 2.14 9.72
CA SER A 348 28.12 1.32 9.43
C SER A 348 27.35 0.84 10.67
N GLU A 349 27.74 1.23 11.87
CA GLU A 349 27.11 0.88 13.14
C GLU A 349 26.19 2.03 13.64
N ALA A 350 25.20 2.41 12.84
CA ALA A 350 24.11 3.23 13.38
C ALA A 350 23.31 2.38 14.38
N PRO A 351 22.88 2.95 15.53
CA PRO A 351 22.04 2.22 16.47
C PRO A 351 20.74 1.77 15.76
N VAL A 352 20.35 0.53 15.99
CA VAL A 352 19.08 -0.01 15.48
C VAL A 352 18.01 0.36 16.47
N GLY A 353 16.93 0.99 15.99
CA GLY A 353 15.77 1.32 16.80
C GLY A 353 15.18 0.10 17.50
N THR A 354 14.64 0.29 18.68
CA THR A 354 13.95 -0.77 19.45
C THR A 354 12.46 -0.82 19.06
N PRO A 355 11.79 -1.99 19.30
CA PRO A 355 10.36 -2.16 19.00
C PRO A 355 9.45 -1.25 19.84
N GLY A 356 9.51 -0.06 19.88
CA GLY A 356 8.72 0.94 20.60
C GLY A 356 9.05 2.34 20.11
N GLU A 357 10.22 2.49 19.51
CA GLU A 357 10.70 3.75 18.97
C GLU A 357 10.07 4.08 17.61
N ASP A 358 9.59 3.07 16.88
CA ASP A 358 8.83 3.25 15.64
C ASP A 358 7.34 3.59 15.88
N PHE A 359 6.94 3.74 17.13
CA PHE A 359 5.60 4.15 17.57
C PHE A 359 4.44 3.40 16.91
N GLY A 360 4.69 2.22 16.36
CA GLY A 360 3.71 1.18 16.07
C GLY A 360 2.83 1.34 14.84
N ALA A 361 2.99 2.37 14.05
CA ALA A 361 2.21 2.49 12.82
C ALA A 361 3.02 2.01 11.62
N ALA A 362 2.68 0.85 11.10
CA ALA A 362 3.20 0.42 9.81
C ALA A 362 2.54 1.25 8.70
N GLU A 363 3.35 1.94 7.91
CA GLU A 363 2.84 2.61 6.72
C GLU A 363 2.44 1.63 5.65
N THR A 364 1.23 1.81 5.16
CA THR A 364 0.64 0.94 4.13
C THR A 364 1.21 1.17 2.74
N GLY A 365 1.99 2.22 2.57
CA GLY A 365 2.51 2.66 1.27
C GLY A 365 1.58 3.68 0.59
N PRO A 366 2.10 4.41 -0.38
CA PRO A 366 1.37 5.47 -1.04
C PRO A 366 0.25 4.94 -1.93
N GLU A 367 -0.80 5.72 -2.09
CA GLU A 367 -1.88 5.45 -3.04
C GLU A 367 -1.35 5.31 -4.48
N ILE A 368 -1.89 4.34 -5.20
CA ILE A 368 -1.54 4.08 -6.60
C ILE A 368 -2.76 4.33 -7.48
N THR A 369 -2.69 5.36 -8.32
CA THR A 369 -3.76 5.73 -9.23
C THR A 369 -3.52 5.15 -10.62
N ALA A 370 -4.56 4.51 -11.19
CA ALA A 370 -4.58 4.11 -12.58
C ALA A 370 -4.82 5.34 -13.46
N GLY A 371 -3.87 5.74 -14.32
CA GLY A 371 -4.05 6.84 -15.28
C GLY A 371 -3.02 7.95 -15.23
N GLY A 372 -1.92 7.77 -14.52
CA GLY A 372 -0.76 8.66 -14.59
C GLY A 372 0.06 8.54 -15.90
N ASN A 373 1.16 9.27 -16.00
CA ASN A 373 2.05 9.28 -17.16
C ASN A 373 2.94 8.01 -17.29
N GLY A 374 2.46 6.85 -16.83
CA GLY A 374 3.17 5.58 -16.84
C GLY A 374 2.99 4.80 -15.52
N PRO A 375 3.50 3.57 -15.44
CA PRO A 375 3.41 2.79 -14.22
C PRO A 375 4.27 3.41 -13.12
N ARG A 376 3.74 3.49 -11.89
CA ARG A 376 4.54 3.89 -10.73
C ARG A 376 5.64 2.87 -10.47
N CYS A 377 6.87 3.34 -10.22
CA CYS A 377 7.95 2.45 -9.84
C CYS A 377 7.80 1.99 -8.38
N VAL A 378 7.99 0.69 -8.17
CA VAL A 378 7.85 -0.01 -6.88
C VAL A 378 9.09 -0.87 -6.60
N ASN A 379 9.26 -1.30 -5.36
CA ASN A 379 10.35 -2.20 -4.97
C ASN A 379 10.06 -3.65 -5.39
#